data_b5b33f5253c2ce635aa250c0d6047084
#
_entry.id   b5b33f5253c2ce635aa250c0d6047084
#
_cell.length_a   1.000
_cell.length_b   1.000
_cell.length_c   1.000
_cell.angle_alpha   90.00
_cell.angle_beta   90.00
_cell.angle_gamma   90.00
#
_symmetry.space_group_name_H-M   'P 1'
#
loop_
_entity.id
_entity.type
_entity.pdbx_description
1 polymer ?
#
loop_
_entity_poly.entity_id
_entity_poly.type
_entity_poly.pdbx_seq_one_letter_code
_entity_poly.pdbx_strand_id
1 'polypeptide(L)'
;MSETESGQEGFIEMNFQEVSAVEMLERANEYFNRMNDRRTTRHFSRKEVSQDLIELAIKTAGTAPSGAHLQPWTFVAISDFEIKAKIREAAEKEERKFYEERMPDEWAEVLRPLGTDHVKKHLTDAPWVVVLFRHSKRVKKNGKFAPTYYSQAVSYTHLRAHETSPD
;
A
#
# COMPACT_ATOMS: atom_id res chain seq x y z
N MET A 1 46.62 -5.83 -8.04
CA MET A 1 45.73 -6.52 -8.98
C MET A 1 44.59 -7.01 -8.15
N SER A 2 43.49 -6.25 -8.14
CA SER A 2 42.26 -6.59 -7.41
C SER A 2 41.37 -7.36 -8.37
N GLU A 3 41.12 -8.62 -8.04
CA GLU A 3 40.12 -9.45 -8.71
C GLU A 3 38.74 -8.85 -8.44
N THR A 4 38.17 -8.23 -9.44
CA THR A 4 36.74 -7.87 -9.45
C THR A 4 35.98 -9.18 -9.68
N GLU A 5 35.41 -9.73 -8.61
CA GLU A 5 34.43 -10.78 -8.71
C GLU A 5 33.31 -10.32 -9.62
N SER A 6 33.09 -11.07 -10.69
CA SER A 6 31.98 -10.87 -11.63
C SER A 6 30.67 -11.16 -10.91
N GLY A 7 30.07 -10.13 -10.35
CA GLY A 7 28.70 -10.20 -9.83
C GLY A 7 27.77 -10.68 -10.95
N GLN A 8 26.95 -11.66 -10.67
CA GLN A 8 25.97 -12.20 -11.62
C GLN A 8 25.01 -11.06 -12.01
N GLU A 9 24.88 -10.77 -13.30
CA GLU A 9 24.07 -9.63 -13.80
C GLU A 9 22.65 -9.69 -13.22
N GLY A 10 22.22 -8.63 -12.53
CA GLY A 10 20.89 -8.53 -11.89
C GLY A 10 20.84 -8.83 -10.39
N PHE A 11 21.98 -9.14 -9.75
CA PHE A 11 22.06 -9.30 -8.29
C PHE A 11 22.87 -8.17 -7.66
N ILE A 12 22.46 -7.79 -6.45
CA ILE A 12 23.17 -6.79 -5.62
C ILE A 12 23.66 -7.54 -4.39
N GLU A 13 24.91 -7.31 -4.01
CA GLU A 13 25.47 -7.87 -2.79
C GLU A 13 24.67 -7.40 -1.57
N MET A 14 24.30 -8.35 -0.72
CA MET A 14 23.60 -8.06 0.52
C MET A 14 24.58 -7.62 1.58
N ASN A 15 24.45 -6.40 2.09
CA ASN A 15 25.18 -5.93 3.26
C ASN A 15 24.59 -6.58 4.52
N PHE A 16 24.99 -7.84 4.78
CA PHE A 16 24.55 -8.59 5.95
C PHE A 16 25.35 -8.16 7.18
N GLN A 17 24.64 -7.77 8.22
CA GLN A 17 25.21 -7.51 9.54
C GLN A 17 24.65 -8.53 10.52
N GLU A 18 25.56 -9.28 11.16
CA GLU A 18 25.19 -10.16 12.25
C GLU A 18 24.81 -9.32 13.49
N VAL A 19 23.65 -9.60 14.06
CA VAL A 19 23.18 -8.96 15.28
C VAL A 19 23.05 -9.99 16.40
N SER A 20 23.30 -9.58 17.64
CA SER A 20 23.18 -10.47 18.81
C SER A 20 21.72 -10.91 19.01
N ALA A 21 21.54 -12.05 19.69
CA ALA A 21 20.19 -12.54 20.02
C ALA A 21 19.38 -11.53 20.86
N VAL A 22 20.05 -10.78 21.72
CA VAL A 22 19.43 -9.71 22.53
C VAL A 22 18.91 -8.61 21.62
N GLU A 23 19.75 -8.11 20.74
CA GLU A 23 19.37 -7.04 19.81
C GLU A 23 18.27 -7.49 18.83
N MET A 24 18.30 -8.76 18.38
CA MET A 24 17.19 -9.31 17.57
C MET A 24 15.87 -9.27 18.32
N LEU A 25 15.87 -9.63 19.61
CA LEU A 25 14.67 -9.62 20.43
C LEU A 25 14.16 -8.20 20.69
N GLU A 26 15.06 -7.25 20.94
CA GLU A 26 14.71 -5.83 21.12
C GLU A 26 14.04 -5.27 19.86
N ARG A 27 14.67 -5.42 18.69
CA ARG A 27 14.11 -4.99 17.39
C ARG A 27 12.77 -5.64 17.08
N ALA A 28 12.62 -6.93 17.41
CA ALA A 28 11.36 -7.64 17.21
C ALA A 28 10.23 -7.10 18.10
N ASN A 29 10.54 -6.79 19.37
CA ASN A 29 9.58 -6.19 20.30
C ASN A 29 9.18 -4.76 19.89
N GLU A 30 10.14 -3.94 19.47
CA GLU A 30 9.86 -2.60 18.94
C GLU A 30 8.92 -2.65 17.74
N TYR A 31 9.22 -3.55 16.78
CA TYR A 31 8.38 -3.73 15.60
C TYR A 31 6.98 -4.25 15.98
N PHE A 32 6.89 -5.23 16.89
CA PHE A 32 5.62 -5.74 17.38
C PHE A 32 4.79 -4.63 18.03
N ASN A 33 5.36 -3.84 18.91
CA ASN A 33 4.66 -2.74 19.59
C ASN A 33 4.13 -1.72 18.58
N ARG A 34 4.96 -1.29 17.63
CA ARG A 34 4.54 -0.39 16.54
C ARG A 34 3.38 -0.96 15.72
N MET A 35 3.44 -2.25 15.36
CA MET A 35 2.35 -2.90 14.63
C MET A 35 1.10 -3.06 15.48
N ASN A 36 1.25 -3.31 16.77
CA ASN A 36 0.13 -3.46 17.70
C ASN A 36 -0.62 -2.14 17.95
N ASP A 37 0.06 -1.00 17.82
CA ASP A 37 -0.54 0.34 17.96
C ASP A 37 -1.27 0.79 16.68
N ARG A 38 -1.01 0.15 15.55
CA ARG A 38 -1.68 0.46 14.29
C ARG A 38 -3.20 0.30 14.41
N ARG A 39 -3.95 1.27 13.89
CA ARG A 39 -5.42 1.24 13.83
C ARG A 39 -5.92 1.60 12.44
N THR A 40 -7.10 1.13 12.10
CA THR A 40 -7.82 1.59 10.92
C THR A 40 -8.37 2.99 11.18
N THR A 41 -7.78 3.99 10.55
CA THR A 41 -8.17 5.39 10.70
C THR A 41 -9.12 5.81 9.58
N ARG A 42 -10.23 6.47 9.95
CA ARG A 42 -11.22 7.01 9.01
C ARG A 42 -11.53 8.49 9.28
N HIS A 43 -10.87 9.06 10.28
CA HIS A 43 -10.98 10.49 10.62
C HIS A 43 -9.59 11.11 10.46
N PHE A 44 -9.45 12.01 9.51
CA PHE A 44 -8.19 12.67 9.22
C PHE A 44 -8.33 14.17 9.48
N SER A 45 -7.27 14.78 9.97
CA SER A 45 -7.15 16.23 10.00
C SER A 45 -6.83 16.74 8.60
N ARG A 46 -7.14 18.02 8.34
CA ARG A 46 -6.75 18.71 7.09
C ARG A 46 -5.35 19.31 7.16
N LYS A 47 -4.56 18.95 8.18
CA LYS A 47 -3.19 19.42 8.33
C LYS A 47 -2.38 18.98 7.11
N GLU A 48 -1.67 19.93 6.53
CA GLU A 48 -0.83 19.66 5.36
C GLU A 48 0.27 18.65 5.69
N VAL A 49 0.53 17.77 4.74
CA VAL A 49 1.62 16.80 4.75
C VAL A 49 2.50 17.08 3.55
N SER A 50 3.81 17.19 3.75
CA SER A 50 4.74 17.48 2.65
C SER A 50 4.73 16.37 1.60
N GLN A 51 4.92 16.76 0.36
CA GLN A 51 5.06 15.82 -0.76
C GLN A 51 6.20 14.83 -0.53
N ASP A 52 7.33 15.28 0.05
CA ASP A 52 8.50 14.43 0.31
C ASP A 52 8.17 13.23 1.21
N LEU A 53 7.31 13.42 2.22
CA LEU A 53 6.86 12.33 3.09
C LEU A 53 6.03 11.31 2.32
N ILE A 54 5.16 11.77 1.42
CA ILE A 54 4.35 10.88 0.57
C ILE A 54 5.24 10.13 -0.41
N GLU A 55 6.21 10.81 -1.02
CA GLU A 55 7.19 10.17 -1.92
C GLU A 55 8.03 9.12 -1.18
N LEU A 56 8.47 9.41 0.04
CA LEU A 56 9.22 8.46 0.85
C LEU A 56 8.39 7.23 1.21
N ALA A 57 7.13 7.43 1.59
CA ALA A 57 6.19 6.34 1.86
C ALA A 57 5.97 5.46 0.61
N ILE A 58 5.77 6.08 -0.56
CA ILE A 58 5.64 5.35 -1.83
C ILE A 58 6.93 4.59 -2.19
N LYS A 59 8.10 5.22 -2.02
CA LYS A 59 9.40 4.56 -2.24
C LYS A 59 9.55 3.35 -1.31
N THR A 60 9.20 3.50 -0.03
CA THR A 60 9.22 2.39 0.94
C THR A 60 8.31 1.25 0.52
N ALA A 61 7.06 1.54 0.12
CA ALA A 61 6.15 0.53 -0.40
C ALA A 61 6.69 -0.12 -1.69
N GLY A 62 7.35 0.65 -2.55
CA GLY A 62 7.97 0.19 -3.79
C GLY A 62 9.14 -0.79 -3.60
N THR A 63 9.71 -0.90 -2.39
CA THR A 63 10.75 -1.90 -2.09
C THR A 63 10.21 -3.32 -1.92
N ALA A 64 8.90 -3.52 -1.91
CA ALA A 64 8.31 -4.82 -1.75
C ALA A 64 8.77 -5.80 -2.84
N PRO A 65 9.02 -7.08 -2.50
CA PRO A 65 9.42 -8.07 -3.49
C PRO A 65 8.29 -8.35 -4.48
N SER A 66 8.67 -8.70 -5.72
CA SER A 66 7.71 -9.09 -6.74
C SER A 66 8.23 -10.26 -7.58
N GLY A 67 7.34 -11.10 -8.09
CA GLY A 67 7.69 -12.22 -8.95
C GLY A 67 8.51 -11.75 -10.15
N ALA A 68 9.70 -12.35 -10.34
CA ALA A 68 10.67 -11.98 -11.37
C ALA A 68 11.05 -10.48 -11.38
N HIS A 69 10.97 -9.83 -10.22
CA HIS A 69 11.25 -8.39 -10.06
C HIS A 69 10.51 -7.49 -11.06
N LEU A 70 9.27 -7.86 -11.40
CA LEU A 70 8.47 -7.16 -12.39
C LEU A 70 7.83 -5.86 -11.87
N GLN A 71 7.77 -5.69 -10.54
CA GLN A 71 7.18 -4.52 -9.86
C GLN A 71 5.86 -4.05 -10.52
N PRO A 72 4.82 -4.92 -10.55
CA PRO A 72 3.62 -4.71 -11.37
C PRO A 72 2.62 -3.76 -10.72
N TRP A 73 3.05 -2.55 -10.39
CA TRP A 73 2.26 -1.53 -9.72
C TRP A 73 2.57 -0.13 -10.18
N THR A 74 1.61 0.75 -9.97
CA THR A 74 1.78 2.19 -10.11
C THR A 74 1.08 2.87 -8.94
N PHE A 75 1.79 3.74 -8.25
CA PHE A 75 1.23 4.59 -7.22
C PHE A 75 0.88 5.95 -7.83
N VAL A 76 -0.30 6.47 -7.51
CA VAL A 76 -0.73 7.80 -7.91
C VAL A 76 -1.09 8.56 -6.64
N ALA A 77 -0.30 9.58 -6.29
CA ALA A 77 -0.55 10.46 -5.16
C ALA A 77 -1.37 11.68 -5.61
N ILE A 78 -2.45 11.99 -4.91
CA ILE A 78 -3.44 13.00 -5.28
C ILE A 78 -3.65 13.93 -4.08
N SER A 79 -3.27 15.20 -4.23
CA SER A 79 -3.56 16.28 -3.27
C SER A 79 -4.68 17.19 -3.73
N ASP A 80 -4.98 17.23 -5.03
CA ASP A 80 -6.02 18.05 -5.62
C ASP A 80 -7.40 17.72 -5.06
N PHE A 81 -8.07 18.72 -4.50
CA PHE A 81 -9.37 18.54 -3.84
C PHE A 81 -10.47 18.13 -4.81
N GLU A 82 -10.51 18.69 -6.03
CA GLU A 82 -11.55 18.39 -7.01
C GLU A 82 -11.44 16.95 -7.51
N ILE A 83 -10.21 16.47 -7.69
CA ILE A 83 -9.97 15.06 -8.07
C ILE A 83 -10.37 14.15 -6.91
N LYS A 84 -10.00 14.46 -5.67
CA LYS A 84 -10.40 13.70 -4.49
C LYS A 84 -11.92 13.65 -4.32
N ALA A 85 -12.63 14.77 -4.57
CA ALA A 85 -14.07 14.83 -4.52
C ALA A 85 -14.74 13.90 -5.56
N LYS A 86 -14.23 13.86 -6.79
CA LYS A 86 -14.70 12.94 -7.83
C LYS A 86 -14.46 11.48 -7.47
N ILE A 87 -13.28 11.17 -6.91
CA ILE A 87 -12.96 9.82 -6.43
C ILE A 87 -13.94 9.42 -5.31
N ARG A 88 -14.19 10.32 -4.36
CA ARG A 88 -15.14 10.10 -3.27
C ARG A 88 -16.55 9.83 -3.80
N GLU A 89 -17.05 10.65 -4.69
CA GLU A 89 -18.37 10.47 -5.30
C GLU A 89 -18.51 9.09 -5.97
N ALA A 90 -17.50 8.70 -6.76
CA ALA A 90 -17.50 7.41 -7.43
C ALA A 90 -17.44 6.25 -6.43
N ALA A 91 -16.61 6.35 -5.38
CA ALA A 91 -16.50 5.33 -4.34
C ALA A 91 -17.79 5.20 -3.52
N GLU A 92 -18.39 6.31 -3.10
CA GLU A 92 -19.65 6.33 -2.34
C GLU A 92 -20.81 5.75 -3.16
N LYS A 93 -20.85 6.03 -4.47
CA LYS A 93 -21.85 5.47 -5.39
C LYS A 93 -21.72 3.95 -5.52
N GLU A 94 -20.51 3.45 -5.69
CA GLU A 94 -20.26 2.00 -5.84
C GLU A 94 -20.52 1.27 -4.52
N GLU A 95 -20.12 1.83 -3.40
CA GLU A 95 -20.31 1.21 -2.10
C GLU A 95 -21.78 1.24 -1.67
N ARG A 96 -22.54 2.28 -2.02
CA ARG A 96 -23.99 2.31 -1.80
C ARG A 96 -24.68 1.15 -2.53
N LYS A 97 -24.32 0.89 -3.80
CA LYS A 97 -24.82 -0.28 -4.51
C LYS A 97 -24.45 -1.60 -3.86
N PHE A 98 -23.22 -1.68 -3.27
CA PHE A 98 -22.83 -2.86 -2.54
C PHE A 98 -23.71 -3.08 -1.31
N TYR A 99 -23.97 -2.05 -0.49
CA TYR A 99 -24.80 -2.13 0.69
C TYR A 99 -26.27 -2.44 0.37
N GLU A 100 -26.81 -1.89 -0.71
CA GLU A 100 -28.22 -2.01 -1.09
C GLU A 100 -28.53 -3.30 -1.87
N GLU A 101 -27.59 -3.78 -2.69
CA GLU A 101 -27.90 -4.81 -3.70
C GLU A 101 -27.06 -6.09 -3.55
N ARG A 102 -25.88 -6.04 -2.96
CA ARG A 102 -24.89 -7.13 -3.03
C ARG A 102 -24.37 -7.64 -1.69
N MET A 103 -24.66 -6.92 -0.62
CA MET A 103 -24.12 -7.28 0.69
C MET A 103 -24.90 -8.46 1.28
N PRO A 104 -24.24 -9.57 1.63
CA PRO A 104 -24.88 -10.69 2.34
C PRO A 104 -25.36 -10.26 3.73
N ASP A 105 -26.51 -10.82 4.20
CA ASP A 105 -27.07 -10.50 5.50
C ASP A 105 -26.11 -10.75 6.65
N GLU A 106 -25.31 -11.83 6.59
CA GLU A 106 -24.27 -12.14 7.57
C GLU A 106 -23.23 -11.00 7.70
N TRP A 107 -22.85 -10.39 6.58
CA TRP A 107 -21.92 -9.25 6.60
C TRP A 107 -22.57 -8.01 7.18
N ALA A 108 -23.84 -7.77 6.87
CA ALA A 108 -24.60 -6.66 7.46
C ALA A 108 -24.65 -6.75 8.98
N GLU A 109 -24.83 -7.94 9.53
CA GLU A 109 -24.83 -8.16 10.98
C GLU A 109 -23.48 -7.88 11.64
N VAL A 110 -22.38 -8.33 11.02
CA VAL A 110 -21.02 -8.11 11.52
C VAL A 110 -20.61 -6.63 11.43
N LEU A 111 -21.04 -5.92 10.38
CA LEU A 111 -20.69 -4.52 10.16
C LEU A 111 -21.55 -3.55 11.00
N ARG A 112 -22.75 -3.94 11.40
CA ARG A 112 -23.68 -3.09 12.15
C ARG A 112 -23.07 -2.49 13.44
N PRO A 113 -22.38 -3.27 14.29
CA PRO A 113 -21.74 -2.73 15.49
C PRO A 113 -20.61 -1.73 15.20
N LEU A 114 -19.99 -1.82 14.00
CA LEU A 114 -18.88 -0.95 13.59
C LEU A 114 -19.36 0.40 13.04
N GLY A 115 -20.66 0.56 12.78
CA GLY A 115 -21.24 1.80 12.24
C GLY A 115 -20.66 2.17 10.87
N THR A 116 -20.23 1.19 10.07
CA THR A 116 -19.70 1.44 8.73
C THR A 116 -20.83 1.76 7.76
N ASP A 117 -20.61 2.76 6.91
CA ASP A 117 -21.55 3.20 5.90
C ASP A 117 -20.83 3.49 4.56
N HIS A 118 -21.62 3.90 3.58
CA HIS A 118 -21.11 4.26 2.25
C HIS A 118 -20.41 5.63 2.22
N VAL A 119 -20.48 6.43 3.30
CA VAL A 119 -19.95 7.80 3.31
C VAL A 119 -18.43 7.79 3.55
N LYS A 120 -17.66 8.34 2.60
CA LYS A 120 -16.18 8.28 2.59
C LYS A 120 -15.56 9.68 2.75
N LYS A 121 -15.92 10.41 3.83
CA LYS A 121 -15.39 11.75 4.10
C LYS A 121 -13.87 11.78 4.12
N HIS A 122 -13.23 10.73 4.62
CA HIS A 122 -11.79 10.61 4.69
C HIS A 122 -11.08 10.80 3.34
N LEU A 123 -11.72 10.48 2.21
CA LEU A 123 -11.15 10.69 0.88
C LEU A 123 -10.98 12.18 0.51
N THR A 124 -11.77 13.06 1.13
CA THR A 124 -11.65 14.52 0.93
C THR A 124 -10.98 15.23 2.11
N ASP A 125 -11.09 14.67 3.33
CA ASP A 125 -10.53 15.29 4.53
C ASP A 125 -9.01 15.03 4.64
N ALA A 126 -8.53 13.84 4.26
CA ALA A 126 -7.10 13.58 4.20
C ALA A 126 -6.39 14.51 3.21
N PRO A 127 -5.21 15.06 3.54
CA PRO A 127 -4.46 15.95 2.64
C PRO A 127 -4.07 15.25 1.33
N TRP A 128 -3.76 13.97 1.41
CA TRP A 128 -3.40 13.14 0.27
C TRP A 128 -4.22 11.85 0.19
N VAL A 129 -4.50 11.41 -1.04
CA VAL A 129 -5.00 10.08 -1.35
C VAL A 129 -3.98 9.40 -2.26
N VAL A 130 -3.52 8.21 -1.88
CA VAL A 130 -2.63 7.41 -2.71
C VAL A 130 -3.39 6.22 -3.26
N VAL A 131 -3.48 6.15 -4.59
CA VAL A 131 -4.13 5.05 -5.29
C VAL A 131 -3.07 4.10 -5.81
N LEU A 132 -3.18 2.83 -5.44
CA LEU A 132 -2.31 1.75 -5.92
C LEU A 132 -2.99 1.01 -7.07
N PHE A 133 -2.43 1.12 -8.27
CA PHE A 133 -2.85 0.35 -9.43
C PHE A 133 -1.99 -0.89 -9.60
N ARG A 134 -2.64 -2.04 -9.70
CA ARG A 134 -2.02 -3.32 -10.01
C ARG A 134 -2.02 -3.56 -11.51
N HIS A 135 -0.87 -3.88 -12.09
CA HIS A 135 -0.77 -4.26 -13.49
C HIS A 135 -1.15 -5.74 -13.67
N SER A 136 -2.27 -6.01 -14.30
CA SER A 136 -2.69 -7.39 -14.64
C SER A 136 -1.93 -7.94 -15.86
N LYS A 137 -1.36 -7.06 -16.68
CA LYS A 137 -0.63 -7.37 -17.91
C LYS A 137 0.68 -6.60 -17.96
N ARG A 138 1.69 -7.17 -18.58
CA ARG A 138 2.99 -6.55 -18.90
C ARG A 138 3.21 -6.50 -20.41
N VAL A 139 3.98 -5.53 -20.87
CA VAL A 139 4.41 -5.45 -22.26
C VAL A 139 5.73 -6.21 -22.41
N LYS A 140 5.77 -7.18 -23.33
CA LYS A 140 7.00 -7.90 -23.69
C LYS A 140 7.88 -7.05 -24.61
N LYS A 141 9.17 -7.41 -24.76
CA LYS A 141 10.11 -6.74 -25.67
C LYS A 141 9.59 -6.63 -27.12
N ASN A 142 8.74 -7.54 -27.56
CA ASN A 142 8.13 -7.53 -28.88
C ASN A 142 6.81 -6.74 -28.97
N GLY A 143 6.47 -5.92 -27.97
CA GLY A 143 5.25 -5.11 -27.91
C GLY A 143 3.97 -5.88 -27.57
N LYS A 144 4.00 -7.20 -27.43
CA LYS A 144 2.81 -8.00 -27.08
C LYS A 144 2.55 -7.98 -25.59
N PHE A 145 1.26 -8.01 -25.19
CA PHE A 145 0.85 -8.15 -23.80
C PHE A 145 1.02 -9.60 -23.31
N ALA A 146 1.39 -9.75 -22.05
CA ALA A 146 1.41 -11.02 -21.35
C ALA A 146 0.86 -10.82 -19.92
N PRO A 147 0.30 -11.86 -19.29
CA PRO A 147 -0.10 -11.80 -17.88
C PRO A 147 1.09 -11.46 -16.99
N THR A 148 0.81 -10.74 -15.91
CA THR A 148 1.78 -10.51 -14.83
C THR A 148 1.67 -11.64 -13.81
N TYR A 149 2.80 -12.18 -13.37
CA TYR A 149 2.83 -13.28 -12.39
C TYR A 149 2.60 -12.73 -10.98
N TYR A 150 1.81 -13.46 -10.18
CA TYR A 150 1.59 -13.21 -8.73
C TYR A 150 1.15 -11.79 -8.38
N SER A 151 0.54 -11.06 -9.31
CA SER A 151 0.17 -9.66 -9.11
C SER A 151 -0.80 -9.43 -7.94
N GLN A 152 -1.60 -10.43 -7.53
CA GLN A 152 -2.50 -10.34 -6.39
C GLN A 152 -1.73 -10.38 -5.06
N ALA A 153 -0.79 -11.31 -4.89
CA ALA A 153 0.00 -11.45 -3.67
C ALA A 153 0.81 -10.18 -3.35
N VAL A 154 1.33 -9.54 -4.38
CA VAL A 154 2.11 -8.29 -4.26
C VAL A 154 1.27 -7.15 -3.70
N SER A 155 0.00 -7.03 -4.09
CA SER A 155 -0.89 -5.96 -3.60
C SER A 155 -1.09 -6.00 -2.08
N TYR A 156 -1.13 -7.19 -1.47
CA TYR A 156 -1.27 -7.32 -0.01
C TYR A 156 -0.04 -6.86 0.77
N THR A 157 1.16 -7.07 0.21
CA THR A 157 2.41 -6.65 0.86
C THR A 157 2.54 -5.12 0.93
N HIS A 158 2.07 -4.42 -0.10
CA HIS A 158 2.11 -2.95 -0.15
C HIS A 158 1.14 -2.28 0.80
N LEU A 159 -0.08 -2.81 0.94
CA LEU A 159 -1.09 -2.24 1.83
C LEU A 159 -0.64 -2.20 3.29
N ARG A 160 0.15 -3.17 3.74
CA ARG A 160 0.68 -3.19 5.10
C ARG A 160 1.72 -2.11 5.40
N ALA A 161 2.46 -1.65 4.40
CA ALA A 161 3.49 -0.63 4.59
C ALA A 161 2.91 0.78 4.84
N HIS A 162 1.67 1.04 4.43
CA HIS A 162 1.05 2.37 4.49
C HIS A 162 0.22 2.65 5.75
N GLU A 163 -0.10 1.61 6.53
CA GLU A 163 -0.91 1.78 7.74
C GLU A 163 -0.10 2.21 8.98
N THR A 164 1.18 2.49 8.82
CA THR A 164 2.13 2.76 9.92
C THR A 164 2.58 4.22 9.99
N SER A 165 1.82 5.18 9.46
CA SER A 165 2.15 6.60 9.65
C SER A 165 1.94 6.97 11.12
N PRO A 166 2.97 7.45 11.83
CA PRO A 166 2.77 8.03 13.16
C PRO A 166 2.04 9.37 13.01
N ASP A 167 1.19 9.67 13.99
CA ASP A 167 0.48 10.94 14.16
C ASP A 167 1.42 12.15 14.18
#